data_53db556d8fa3d467e420be2c4fd1a5db
#
_entry.id   53db556d8fa3d467e420be2c4fd1a5db
#
_cell.length_a   1.000
_cell.length_b   1.000
_cell.length_c   1.000
_cell.angle_alpha   90.00
_cell.angle_beta   90.00
_cell.angle_gamma   90.00
#
_symmetry.space_group_name_H-M   'P 1'
#
loop_
_entity.id
_entity.type
_entity.pdbx_description
1 polymer ?
#
loop_
_entity_poly.entity_id
_entity_poly.type
_entity_poly.pdbx_seq_one_letter_code
_entity_poly.pdbx_strand_id
1 'polypeptide(L)'
;MNIGKNGISIVGYDERGAFYGLQTLRQLVESPATVTGELPYVEIDDYPDLKYRGVVEGFYGTPWSHEVRMSLIDFYGKFKMNSYLYGPKDDPYHSCPNWRLPYPEKEAGNIKELIEACKRNRVDFVWAIHPGQDIKWNEEDYQNLVNKFNLMYDLGVRAVSYTH
;
A
#
# COMPACT_ATOMS: atom_id res chain seq x y z
N MET A 1 -8.39 -20.17 -10.68
CA MET A 1 -9.48 -19.59 -11.52
C MET A 1 -9.75 -20.52 -12.69
N ASN A 2 -11.02 -20.71 -13.04
CA ASN A 2 -11.42 -21.52 -14.19
C ASN A 2 -12.39 -20.72 -15.05
N ILE A 3 -12.17 -20.71 -16.38
CA ILE A 3 -13.07 -20.13 -17.39
C ILE A 3 -13.46 -21.25 -18.34
N GLY A 4 -14.72 -21.60 -18.37
CA GLY A 4 -15.25 -22.70 -19.19
C GLY A 4 -16.65 -22.45 -19.71
N LYS A 5 -17.25 -23.45 -20.33
CA LYS A 5 -18.61 -23.37 -20.93
C LYS A 5 -19.69 -22.95 -19.93
N ASN A 6 -19.51 -23.26 -18.66
CA ASN A 6 -20.49 -22.99 -17.60
C ASN A 6 -20.27 -21.64 -16.89
N GLY A 7 -19.29 -20.84 -17.33
CA GLY A 7 -18.97 -19.55 -16.78
C GLY A 7 -17.59 -19.45 -16.17
N ILE A 8 -17.42 -18.47 -15.27
CA ILE A 8 -16.15 -18.13 -14.62
C ILE A 8 -16.25 -18.50 -13.14
N SER A 9 -15.27 -19.24 -12.64
CA SER A 9 -15.13 -19.56 -11.22
C SER A 9 -13.79 -19.08 -10.69
N ILE A 10 -13.81 -18.32 -9.60
CA ILE A 10 -12.63 -17.83 -8.90
C ILE A 10 -12.71 -18.34 -7.46
N VAL A 11 -11.70 -19.10 -7.05
CA VAL A 11 -11.56 -19.59 -5.68
C VAL A 11 -10.24 -19.06 -5.14
N GLY A 12 -10.28 -18.34 -4.03
CA GLY A 12 -9.11 -17.88 -3.28
C GLY A 12 -8.99 -18.65 -1.97
N TYR A 13 -7.79 -18.82 -1.46
CA TYR A 13 -7.56 -19.38 -0.12
C TYR A 13 -8.16 -18.46 0.98
N ASP A 14 -8.10 -17.14 0.73
CA ASP A 14 -8.63 -16.09 1.58
C ASP A 14 -9.20 -14.94 0.72
N GLU A 15 -9.64 -13.85 1.36
CA GLU A 15 -10.14 -12.67 0.65
C GLU A 15 -9.09 -12.05 -0.28
N ARG A 16 -7.81 -12.05 0.13
CA ARG A 16 -6.71 -11.52 -0.69
C ARG A 16 -6.48 -12.40 -1.92
N GLY A 17 -6.50 -13.71 -1.76
CA GLY A 17 -6.44 -14.67 -2.87
C GLY A 17 -7.59 -14.52 -3.85
N ALA A 18 -8.82 -14.34 -3.36
CA ALA A 18 -9.98 -14.07 -4.21
C ALA A 18 -9.84 -12.75 -4.98
N PHE A 19 -9.37 -11.68 -4.32
CA PHE A 19 -9.07 -10.40 -4.96
C PHE A 19 -8.02 -10.56 -6.07
N TYR A 20 -6.95 -11.31 -5.84
CA TYR A 20 -5.91 -11.55 -6.87
C TYR A 20 -6.44 -12.36 -8.05
N GLY A 21 -7.35 -13.31 -7.82
CA GLY A 21 -8.07 -14.00 -8.89
C GLY A 21 -8.90 -13.06 -9.76
N LEU A 22 -9.56 -12.05 -9.14
CA LEU A 22 -10.26 -10.98 -9.87
C LEU A 22 -9.28 -10.11 -10.68
N GLN A 23 -8.10 -9.82 -10.15
CA GLN A 23 -7.09 -9.06 -10.91
C GLN A 23 -6.56 -9.88 -12.10
N THR A 24 -6.43 -11.19 -11.97
CA THR A 24 -6.10 -12.06 -13.10
C THR A 24 -7.18 -12.00 -14.18
N LEU A 25 -8.45 -12.08 -13.80
CA LEU A 25 -9.57 -11.94 -14.75
C LEU A 25 -9.55 -10.56 -15.44
N ARG A 26 -9.34 -9.49 -14.66
CA ARG A 26 -9.20 -8.12 -15.19
C ARG A 26 -8.10 -8.03 -16.24
N GLN A 27 -6.93 -8.58 -15.97
CA GLN A 27 -5.81 -8.58 -16.92
C GLN A 27 -6.11 -9.37 -18.18
N LEU A 28 -6.84 -10.49 -18.09
CA LEU A 28 -7.31 -11.23 -19.26
C LEU A 28 -8.29 -10.41 -20.10
N VAL A 29 -9.26 -9.76 -19.47
CA VAL A 29 -10.24 -8.90 -20.18
C VAL A 29 -9.57 -7.70 -20.86
N GLU A 30 -8.61 -7.07 -20.20
CA GLU A 30 -7.86 -5.92 -20.72
C GLU A 30 -6.75 -6.31 -21.71
N SER A 31 -6.49 -7.61 -21.92
CA SER A 31 -5.44 -8.08 -22.81
C SER A 31 -5.80 -7.80 -24.28
N PRO A 32 -4.85 -7.32 -25.09
CA PRO A 32 -5.05 -7.19 -26.54
C PRO A 32 -5.46 -8.50 -27.24
N ALA A 33 -5.15 -9.65 -26.66
CA ALA A 33 -5.54 -10.95 -27.18
C ALA A 33 -7.06 -11.21 -27.07
N THR A 34 -7.78 -10.43 -26.25
CA THR A 34 -9.25 -10.52 -26.07
C THR A 34 -10.01 -9.43 -26.84
N VAL A 35 -9.39 -8.81 -27.83
CA VAL A 35 -10.03 -7.78 -28.68
C VAL A 35 -11.33 -8.28 -29.37
N THR A 36 -11.50 -9.58 -29.51
CA THR A 36 -12.73 -10.17 -30.04
C THR A 36 -13.89 -10.18 -29.03
N GLY A 37 -13.66 -9.77 -27.78
CA GLY A 37 -14.66 -9.81 -26.71
C GLY A 37 -14.90 -11.21 -26.13
N GLU A 38 -14.17 -12.22 -26.56
CA GLU A 38 -14.27 -13.59 -26.06
C GLU A 38 -13.11 -13.93 -25.11
N LEU A 39 -13.43 -14.44 -23.93
CA LEU A 39 -12.43 -14.96 -23.00
C LEU A 39 -12.03 -16.39 -23.38
N PRO A 40 -10.75 -16.75 -23.35
CA PRO A 40 -10.31 -18.10 -23.63
C PRO A 40 -10.79 -19.06 -22.52
N TYR A 41 -11.11 -20.29 -22.87
CA TYR A 41 -11.26 -21.36 -21.87
C TYR A 41 -9.89 -21.65 -21.27
N VAL A 42 -9.77 -21.47 -19.96
CA VAL A 42 -8.47 -21.59 -19.28
C VAL A 42 -8.65 -21.98 -17.83
N GLU A 43 -7.74 -22.79 -17.33
CA GLU A 43 -7.54 -23.06 -15.92
C GLU A 43 -6.23 -22.41 -15.46
N ILE A 44 -6.30 -21.60 -14.40
CA ILE A 44 -5.15 -20.88 -13.84
C ILE A 44 -5.07 -21.22 -12.36
N ASP A 45 -3.94 -21.81 -11.96
CA ASP A 45 -3.51 -21.96 -10.59
C ASP A 45 -2.33 -21.01 -10.35
N ASP A 46 -2.51 -20.08 -9.40
CA ASP A 46 -1.58 -18.97 -9.18
C ASP A 46 -1.39 -18.71 -7.68
N TYR A 47 -0.16 -18.59 -7.28
CA TYR A 47 0.26 -18.28 -5.90
C TYR A 47 1.52 -17.41 -5.89
N PRO A 48 1.72 -16.61 -4.84
CA PRO A 48 2.89 -15.75 -4.75
C PRO A 48 4.14 -16.52 -4.29
N ASP A 49 5.23 -16.44 -5.04
CA ASP A 49 6.54 -16.96 -4.64
C ASP A 49 7.19 -16.13 -3.51
N LEU A 50 6.86 -14.82 -3.46
CA LEU A 50 7.36 -13.89 -2.45
C LEU A 50 6.23 -13.42 -1.54
N LYS A 51 6.46 -13.49 -0.23
CA LYS A 51 5.50 -13.03 0.78
C LYS A 51 5.23 -11.52 0.65
N TYR A 52 6.26 -10.71 0.45
CA TYR A 52 6.16 -9.26 0.33
C TYR A 52 6.54 -8.81 -1.08
N ARG A 53 5.65 -8.07 -1.72
CA ARG A 53 5.80 -7.54 -3.08
C ARG A 53 5.29 -6.12 -3.07
N GLY A 54 6.15 -5.15 -3.29
CA GLY A 54 5.71 -3.77 -3.16
C GLY A 54 6.79 -2.76 -3.46
N VAL A 55 6.51 -1.54 -3.06
CA VAL A 55 7.32 -0.37 -3.36
C VAL A 55 7.65 0.39 -2.06
N VAL A 56 8.86 0.94 -2.04
CA VAL A 56 9.32 1.85 -0.98
C VAL A 56 9.41 3.26 -1.57
N GLU A 57 8.61 4.18 -1.07
CA GLU A 57 8.77 5.61 -1.34
C GLU A 57 9.69 6.20 -0.29
N GLY A 58 11.00 6.17 -0.55
CA GLY A 58 12.03 6.64 0.38
C GLY A 58 13.22 7.26 -0.35
N PHE A 59 13.04 7.66 -1.60
CA PHE A 59 14.06 8.25 -2.45
C PHE A 59 14.24 9.75 -2.20
N TYR A 60 15.39 10.27 -2.64
CA TYR A 60 15.66 11.70 -2.67
C TYR A 60 15.18 12.28 -4.01
N GLY A 61 14.77 13.54 -4.00
CA GLY A 61 14.30 14.27 -5.18
C GLY A 61 12.85 14.71 -5.02
N THR A 62 12.17 14.98 -6.14
CA THR A 62 10.78 15.42 -6.11
C THR A 62 9.88 14.29 -5.67
N PRO A 63 9.12 14.43 -4.58
CA PRO A 63 8.20 13.42 -4.11
C PRO A 63 7.05 13.23 -5.11
N TRP A 64 6.42 12.08 -5.04
CA TRP A 64 5.19 11.87 -5.80
C TRP A 64 4.06 12.76 -5.29
N SER A 65 3.24 13.29 -6.20
CA SER A 65 2.01 13.97 -5.80
C SER A 65 1.00 12.98 -5.20
N HIS A 66 0.02 13.51 -4.48
CA HIS A 66 -1.05 12.69 -3.91
C HIS A 66 -1.78 11.87 -4.99
N GLU A 67 -2.09 12.48 -6.13
CA GLU A 67 -2.76 11.85 -7.27
C GLU A 67 -1.91 10.72 -7.87
N VAL A 68 -0.60 10.92 -7.98
CA VAL A 68 0.34 9.88 -8.44
C VAL A 68 0.36 8.71 -7.47
N ARG A 69 0.43 8.97 -6.14
CA ARG A 69 0.35 7.92 -5.12
C ARG A 69 -0.93 7.10 -5.23
N MET A 70 -2.08 7.77 -5.39
CA MET A 70 -3.38 7.12 -5.56
C MET A 70 -3.39 6.21 -6.79
N SER A 71 -2.90 6.71 -7.94
CA SER A 71 -2.79 5.93 -9.18
C SER A 71 -1.84 4.74 -9.05
N LEU A 72 -0.70 4.92 -8.34
CA LEU A 72 0.25 3.84 -8.09
C LEU A 72 -0.34 2.75 -7.19
N ILE A 73 -1.16 3.10 -6.19
CA ILE A 73 -1.82 2.11 -5.32
C ILE A 73 -2.79 1.25 -6.14
N ASP A 74 -3.54 1.83 -7.08
CA ASP A 74 -4.40 1.07 -7.99
C ASP A 74 -3.57 0.14 -8.90
N PHE A 75 -2.43 0.63 -9.39
CA PHE A 75 -1.47 -0.20 -10.13
C PHE A 75 -0.94 -1.36 -9.27
N TYR A 76 -0.58 -1.11 -7.99
CA TYR A 76 -0.10 -2.15 -7.09
C TYR A 76 -1.14 -3.26 -6.92
N GLY A 77 -2.40 -2.89 -6.66
CA GLY A 77 -3.51 -3.85 -6.58
C GLY A 77 -3.68 -4.67 -7.85
N LYS A 78 -3.69 -4.01 -9.02
CA LYS A 78 -3.81 -4.66 -10.33
C LYS A 78 -2.74 -5.70 -10.58
N PHE A 79 -1.48 -5.42 -10.17
CA PHE A 79 -0.34 -6.32 -10.35
C PHE A 79 -0.01 -7.17 -9.12
N LYS A 80 -0.97 -7.33 -8.21
CA LYS A 80 -0.90 -8.22 -7.05
C LYS A 80 0.26 -7.90 -6.10
N MET A 81 0.70 -6.63 -6.06
CA MET A 81 1.58 -6.15 -5.02
C MET A 81 0.80 -6.00 -3.72
N ASN A 82 1.45 -6.19 -2.59
CA ASN A 82 0.78 -6.21 -1.29
C ASN A 82 1.40 -5.30 -0.24
N SER A 83 2.37 -4.47 -0.60
CA SER A 83 3.06 -3.61 0.36
C SER A 83 3.44 -2.27 -0.26
N TYR A 84 3.10 -1.18 0.42
CA TYR A 84 3.56 0.17 0.09
C TYR A 84 4.15 0.82 1.33
N LEU A 85 5.47 1.02 1.32
CA LEU A 85 6.18 1.69 2.42
C LEU A 85 6.26 3.19 2.12
N TYR A 86 5.56 3.96 2.94
CA TYR A 86 5.50 5.42 2.87
C TYR A 86 6.56 6.04 3.78
N GLY A 87 7.56 6.65 3.19
CA GLY A 87 8.65 7.35 3.89
C GLY A 87 9.33 8.40 3.00
N PRO A 88 8.55 9.33 2.34
CA PRO A 88 9.12 10.34 1.46
C PRO A 88 10.06 11.27 2.22
N LYS A 89 11.23 11.54 1.66
CA LYS A 89 12.32 12.26 2.33
C LYS A 89 12.04 13.73 2.61
N ASP A 90 11.01 14.29 1.99
CA ASP A 90 10.56 15.67 2.17
C ASP A 90 9.35 15.79 3.12
N ASP A 91 8.85 14.68 3.68
CA ASP A 91 7.83 14.72 4.73
C ASP A 91 8.50 14.93 6.09
N PRO A 92 8.41 16.14 6.68
CA PRO A 92 9.07 16.42 7.95
C PRO A 92 8.34 15.81 9.15
N TYR A 93 7.12 15.28 8.97
CA TYR A 93 6.30 14.77 10.08
C TYR A 93 6.53 13.29 10.36
N HIS A 94 7.14 12.56 9.45
CA HIS A 94 7.65 11.22 9.73
C HIS A 94 9.15 11.23 10.04
N SER A 95 9.84 12.33 9.76
CA SER A 95 11.28 12.50 9.94
C SER A 95 11.63 13.80 10.69
N CYS A 96 12.93 14.08 10.83
CA CYS A 96 13.39 15.38 11.33
C CYS A 96 12.94 16.51 10.40
N PRO A 97 12.61 17.69 10.95
CA PRO A 97 12.67 18.03 12.38
C PRO A 97 11.35 17.79 13.14
N ASN A 98 10.24 17.49 12.47
CA ASN A 98 8.90 17.58 13.04
C ASN A 98 8.27 16.21 13.37
N TRP A 99 9.06 15.14 13.48
CA TRP A 99 8.54 13.80 13.77
C TRP A 99 7.75 13.73 15.11
N ARG A 100 8.04 14.64 16.06
CA ARG A 100 7.32 14.77 17.34
C ARG A 100 5.94 15.40 17.19
N LEU A 101 5.71 16.17 16.12
CA LEU A 101 4.47 16.90 15.89
C LEU A 101 3.41 16.05 15.21
N PRO A 102 2.11 16.29 15.47
CA PRO A 102 1.05 15.70 14.67
C PRO A 102 1.14 16.18 13.22
N TYR A 103 0.60 15.39 12.31
CA TYR A 103 0.38 15.87 10.94
C TYR A 103 -0.66 16.98 10.93
N PRO A 104 -0.46 18.05 10.13
CA PRO A 104 -1.51 19.00 9.84
C PRO A 104 -2.74 18.32 9.23
N GLU A 105 -3.91 18.94 9.38
CA GLU A 105 -5.19 18.35 8.99
C GLU A 105 -5.23 17.85 7.52
N LYS A 106 -4.71 18.67 6.61
CA LYS A 106 -4.66 18.35 5.18
C LYS A 106 -3.79 17.10 4.91
N GLU A 107 -2.59 17.08 5.46
CA GLU A 107 -1.63 16.00 5.29
C GLU A 107 -2.13 14.70 5.96
N ALA A 108 -2.74 14.82 7.14
CA ALA A 108 -3.40 13.71 7.81
C ALA A 108 -4.57 13.16 6.98
N GLY A 109 -5.36 14.03 6.35
CA GLY A 109 -6.40 13.67 5.40
C GLY A 109 -5.86 12.89 4.20
N ASN A 110 -4.80 13.40 3.59
CA ASN A 110 -4.13 12.72 2.48
C ASN A 110 -3.63 11.32 2.86
N ILE A 111 -2.99 11.18 4.04
CA ILE A 111 -2.53 9.87 4.53
C ILE A 111 -3.71 8.92 4.72
N LYS A 112 -4.82 9.40 5.29
CA LYS A 112 -6.03 8.59 5.47
C LYS A 112 -6.58 8.09 4.13
N GLU A 113 -6.61 8.93 3.10
CA GLU A 113 -7.04 8.56 1.76
C GLU A 113 -6.15 7.47 1.15
N LEU A 114 -4.81 7.58 1.32
CA LEU A 114 -3.86 6.56 0.88
C LEU A 114 -4.09 5.22 1.59
N ILE A 115 -4.32 5.26 2.91
CA ILE A 115 -4.62 4.06 3.70
C ILE A 115 -5.89 3.36 3.19
N GLU A 116 -6.96 4.12 2.94
CA GLU A 116 -8.21 3.57 2.42
C GLU A 116 -8.05 3.04 0.98
N ALA A 117 -7.27 3.71 0.14
CA ALA A 117 -6.93 3.21 -1.20
C ALA A 117 -6.14 1.88 -1.12
N CYS A 118 -5.14 1.80 -0.26
CA CYS A 118 -4.37 0.59 -0.01
C CYS A 118 -5.28 -0.56 0.44
N LYS A 119 -6.17 -0.31 1.39
CA LYS A 119 -7.13 -1.29 1.91
C LYS A 119 -8.03 -1.84 0.80
N ARG A 120 -8.60 -0.96 -0.06
CA ARG A 120 -9.42 -1.39 -1.21
C ARG A 120 -8.64 -2.27 -2.19
N ASN A 121 -7.35 -1.99 -2.37
CA ASN A 121 -6.46 -2.69 -3.29
C ASN A 121 -5.72 -3.89 -2.64
N ARG A 122 -6.04 -4.25 -1.39
CA ARG A 122 -5.38 -5.33 -0.64
C ARG A 122 -3.87 -5.14 -0.50
N VAL A 123 -3.44 -3.86 -0.43
CA VAL A 123 -2.07 -3.43 -0.19
C VAL A 123 -1.92 -3.01 1.27
N ASP A 124 -0.89 -3.47 1.96
CA ASP A 124 -0.57 -3.04 3.31
C ASP A 124 0.15 -1.68 3.24
N PHE A 125 -0.46 -0.65 3.81
CA PHE A 125 0.18 0.66 3.98
C PHE A 125 1.12 0.60 5.18
N VAL A 126 2.41 0.72 4.94
CA VAL A 126 3.46 0.73 5.96
C VAL A 126 3.97 2.15 6.13
N TRP A 127 3.66 2.77 7.26
CA TRP A 127 4.18 4.10 7.56
C TRP A 127 5.58 4.01 8.16
N ALA A 128 6.55 4.73 7.57
CA ALA A 128 7.89 4.81 8.13
C ALA A 128 7.99 5.97 9.12
N ILE A 129 8.74 5.77 10.21
CA ILE A 129 9.21 6.85 11.07
C ILE A 129 10.73 6.89 11.06
N HIS A 130 11.29 8.08 10.88
CA HIS A 130 12.72 8.32 10.79
C HIS A 130 13.12 9.50 11.68
N PRO A 131 13.23 9.32 13.01
CA PRO A 131 13.65 10.39 13.93
C PRO A 131 15.08 10.85 13.69
N GLY A 132 15.89 10.03 13.01
CA GLY A 132 17.29 10.34 12.72
C GLY A 132 18.14 10.48 13.98
N GLN A 133 19.09 11.41 13.91
CA GLN A 133 19.97 11.74 15.03
C GLN A 133 19.34 12.71 16.03
N ASP A 134 18.11 13.18 15.78
CA ASP A 134 17.40 14.13 16.62
C ASP A 134 16.76 13.50 17.87
N ILE A 135 16.59 12.19 17.88
CA ILE A 135 16.05 11.47 19.03
C ILE A 135 17.06 11.43 20.19
N LYS A 136 16.63 11.84 21.38
CA LYS A 136 17.48 11.95 22.57
C LYS A 136 17.42 10.73 23.50
N TRP A 137 16.56 9.76 23.19
CA TRP A 137 16.37 8.54 23.99
C TRP A 137 16.06 8.80 25.48
N ASN A 138 15.31 9.89 25.74
CA ASN A 138 14.80 10.26 27.06
C ASN A 138 13.29 9.98 27.16
N GLU A 139 12.72 10.19 28.37
CA GLU A 139 11.30 9.96 28.61
C GLU A 139 10.39 10.83 27.74
N GLU A 140 10.81 12.07 27.48
CA GLU A 140 10.06 13.00 26.63
C GLU A 140 9.95 12.46 25.19
N ASP A 141 11.06 12.03 24.59
CA ASP A 141 11.06 11.49 23.23
C ASP A 141 10.35 10.13 23.15
N TYR A 142 10.46 9.31 24.20
CA TYR A 142 9.67 8.09 24.29
C TYR A 142 8.16 8.39 24.26
N GLN A 143 7.71 9.36 25.08
CA GLN A 143 6.30 9.77 25.07
C GLN A 143 5.86 10.38 23.74
N ASN A 144 6.73 11.14 23.08
CA ASN A 144 6.47 11.68 21.74
C ASN A 144 6.28 10.56 20.69
N LEU A 145 7.09 9.49 20.75
CA LEU A 145 6.92 8.32 19.89
C LEU A 145 5.59 7.62 20.15
N VAL A 146 5.24 7.38 21.41
CA VAL A 146 3.97 6.76 21.78
C VAL A 146 2.80 7.59 21.27
N ASN A 147 2.83 8.90 21.48
CA ASN A 147 1.79 9.81 21.00
C ASN A 147 1.69 9.79 19.46
N LYS A 148 2.83 9.79 18.77
CA LYS A 148 2.86 9.74 17.30
C LYS A 148 2.28 8.42 16.79
N PHE A 149 2.64 7.28 17.38
CA PHE A 149 2.07 5.99 16.98
C PHE A 149 0.57 5.91 17.24
N ASN A 150 0.08 6.45 18.34
CA ASN A 150 -1.35 6.52 18.61
C ASN A 150 -2.09 7.36 17.55
N LEU A 151 -1.57 8.54 17.22
CA LEU A 151 -2.13 9.37 16.14
C LEU A 151 -2.17 8.64 14.80
N MET A 152 -1.10 7.94 14.43
CA MET A 152 -1.06 7.17 13.18
C MET A 152 -2.00 5.96 13.22
N TYR A 153 -2.13 5.30 14.38
CA TYR A 153 -3.10 4.23 14.57
C TYR A 153 -4.55 4.72 14.39
N ASP A 154 -4.87 5.90 14.92
CA ASP A 154 -6.20 6.53 14.79
C ASP A 154 -6.50 6.91 13.33
N LEU A 155 -5.49 7.28 12.55
CA LEU A 155 -5.62 7.50 11.10
C LEU A 155 -5.83 6.20 10.32
N GLY A 156 -5.58 5.03 10.92
CA GLY A 156 -5.78 3.73 10.29
C GLY A 156 -4.51 2.97 9.94
N VAL A 157 -3.31 3.48 10.29
CA VAL A 157 -2.04 2.76 10.11
C VAL A 157 -2.03 1.50 10.96
N ARG A 158 -1.59 0.36 10.39
CA ARG A 158 -1.50 -0.94 11.07
C ARG A 158 -0.13 -1.61 10.91
N ALA A 159 0.74 -1.01 10.11
CA ALA A 159 2.12 -1.45 9.94
C ALA A 159 3.05 -0.25 9.96
N VAL A 160 4.16 -0.36 10.64
CA VAL A 160 5.16 0.69 10.76
C VAL A 160 6.55 0.16 10.44
N SER A 161 7.40 1.03 9.89
CA SER A 161 8.84 0.82 9.74
C SER A 161 9.56 1.88 10.54
N TYR A 162 10.53 1.47 11.33
CA TYR A 162 11.45 2.38 12.01
C TYR A 162 12.77 2.40 11.28
N THR A 163 13.22 3.59 10.91
CA THR A 163 14.52 3.80 10.26
C THR A 163 15.35 4.82 11.05
N HIS A 164 16.64 4.68 11.01
CA HIS A 164 17.59 5.56 11.69
C HIS A 164 18.77 5.90 10.80
#